data_845b1fcf0568609818beb6bdf16a4768
#
_entry.id   845b1fcf0568609818beb6bdf16a4768
#
_cell.length_a   1.000
_cell.length_b   1.000
_cell.length_c   1.000
_cell.angle_alpha   90.00
_cell.angle_beta   90.00
_cell.angle_gamma   90.00
#
_symmetry.space_group_name_H-M   'P 1'
#
loop_
_entity.id
_entity.type
_entity.pdbx_description
1 polymer ?
#
loop_
_entity_poly.entity_id
_entity_poly.type
_entity_poly.pdbx_seq_one_letter_code
_entity_poly.pdbx_strand_id
1 'polypeptide(L)'
;MKKIAVFADVQNLYYTVRQAYGCHFNYTALWNELAGGGEIVEAYAYAIDRGDPKQQQFQQILRNLGFTVKLKPYIQRSDGSAKGDWDVGITIDVMDAAANVDSVVLASGDGDFDLLLERIRQRHGVEALAYGVPGLTAQSLVRAATRYVPIEGHLLLKH
;
A
#
# COMPACT_ATOMS: atom_id res chain seq x y z
N MET A 1 -4.19 22.54 5.19
CA MET A 1 -3.51 21.30 5.56
C MET A 1 -3.44 20.38 4.34
N LYS A 2 -2.31 19.75 4.11
CA LYS A 2 -2.10 18.85 2.98
C LYS A 2 -3.02 17.63 3.09
N LYS A 3 -3.78 17.34 2.04
CA LYS A 3 -4.68 16.19 1.99
C LYS A 3 -3.96 14.98 1.43
N ILE A 4 -4.04 13.86 2.11
CA ILE A 4 -3.31 12.63 1.81
C ILE A 4 -4.29 11.48 1.61
N ALA A 5 -4.08 10.70 0.54
CA ALA A 5 -4.76 9.42 0.33
C ALA A 5 -3.72 8.30 0.38
N VAL A 6 -4.01 7.24 1.14
CA VAL A 6 -3.08 6.13 1.40
C VAL A 6 -3.65 4.82 0.85
N PHE A 7 -2.82 4.09 0.14
CA PHE A 7 -3.20 2.81 -0.50
C PHE A 7 -2.16 1.76 -0.14
N ALA A 8 -2.55 0.79 0.69
CA ALA A 8 -1.64 -0.25 1.16
C ALA A 8 -1.94 -1.59 0.48
N ASP A 9 -0.98 -2.07 -0.29
CA ASP A 9 -1.01 -3.39 -0.92
C ASP A 9 -0.52 -4.41 0.12
N VAL A 10 -1.46 -4.91 0.92
CA VAL A 10 -1.14 -5.73 2.10
C VAL A 10 -0.35 -6.98 1.73
N GLN A 11 -0.72 -7.63 0.62
CA GLN A 11 -0.05 -8.86 0.21
C GLN A 11 1.41 -8.60 -0.19
N ASN A 12 1.66 -7.57 -0.98
CA ASN A 12 3.02 -7.21 -1.38
C ASN A 12 3.86 -6.83 -0.15
N LEU A 13 3.31 -6.02 0.75
CA LEU A 13 4.01 -5.64 1.99
C LEU A 13 4.33 -6.86 2.85
N TYR A 14 3.38 -7.77 3.00
CA TYR A 14 3.59 -8.98 3.78
C TYR A 14 4.78 -9.80 3.25
N TYR A 15 4.78 -10.09 1.96
CA TYR A 15 5.80 -10.95 1.36
C TYR A 15 7.17 -10.27 1.31
N THR A 16 7.22 -9.00 0.93
CA THR A 16 8.51 -8.30 0.77
C THR A 16 9.16 -8.01 2.11
N VAL A 17 8.41 -7.59 3.11
CA VAL A 17 8.96 -7.34 4.45
C VAL A 17 9.43 -8.63 5.09
N ARG A 18 8.65 -9.70 4.96
CA ARG A 18 9.03 -11.00 5.50
C ARG A 18 10.28 -11.54 4.81
N GLN A 19 10.37 -11.42 3.50
CA GLN A 19 11.52 -11.91 2.74
C GLN A 19 12.80 -11.16 3.11
N ALA A 20 12.73 -9.84 3.23
CA ALA A 20 13.91 -9.02 3.47
C ALA A 20 14.34 -8.99 4.95
N TYR A 21 13.37 -9.00 5.87
CA TYR A 21 13.62 -8.70 7.28
C TYR A 21 13.13 -9.78 8.27
N GLY A 22 12.31 -10.72 7.81
CA GLY A 22 11.75 -11.76 8.70
C GLY A 22 10.77 -11.24 9.73
N CYS A 23 10.15 -10.09 9.49
CA CYS A 23 9.19 -9.47 10.42
C CYS A 23 7.98 -8.94 9.64
N HIS A 24 7.20 -8.06 10.27
CA HIS A 24 5.99 -7.49 9.67
C HIS A 24 6.13 -5.99 9.44
N PHE A 25 5.31 -5.46 8.53
CA PHE A 25 5.24 -4.03 8.29
C PHE A 25 4.48 -3.35 9.43
N ASN A 26 4.95 -2.19 9.89
CA ASN A 26 4.34 -1.43 10.98
C ASN A 26 3.38 -0.38 10.43
N TYR A 27 2.11 -0.75 10.29
CA TYR A 27 1.07 0.15 9.76
C TYR A 27 0.81 1.34 10.68
N THR A 28 0.92 1.16 11.98
CA THR A 28 0.75 2.24 12.94
C THR A 28 1.82 3.32 12.74
N ALA A 29 3.07 2.91 12.53
CA ALA A 29 4.17 3.84 12.27
C ALA A 29 3.95 4.62 10.97
N LEU A 30 3.50 3.93 9.91
CA LEU A 30 3.18 4.59 8.65
C LEU A 30 2.08 5.64 8.85
N TRP A 31 1.00 5.25 9.52
CA TRP A 31 -0.13 6.16 9.78
C TRP A 31 0.33 7.42 10.53
N ASN A 32 1.10 7.23 11.59
CA ASN A 32 1.58 8.34 12.42
C ASN A 32 2.53 9.27 11.65
N GLU A 33 3.40 8.69 10.81
CA GLU A 33 4.31 9.46 9.98
C GLU A 33 3.54 10.34 8.99
N LEU A 34 2.54 9.78 8.33
CA LEU A 34 1.72 10.50 7.37
C LEU A 34 0.84 11.55 8.04
N ALA A 35 0.23 11.20 9.17
CA ALA A 35 -0.63 12.12 9.92
C ALA A 35 0.17 13.31 10.48
N GLY A 36 1.46 13.14 10.71
CA GLY A 36 2.34 14.23 11.12
C GLY A 36 2.64 15.23 10.01
N GLY A 37 2.42 14.87 8.75
CA GLY A 37 2.70 15.73 7.59
C GLY A 37 1.45 16.26 6.90
N GLY A 38 0.24 15.90 7.35
CA GLY A 38 -0.99 16.34 6.71
C GLY A 38 -2.21 15.65 7.28
N GLU A 39 -3.31 15.72 6.53
CA GLU A 39 -4.57 15.10 6.89
C GLU A 39 -4.81 13.88 5.99
N ILE A 40 -4.95 12.71 6.60
CA ILE A 40 -5.30 11.49 5.86
C ILE A 40 -6.81 11.51 5.65
N VAL A 41 -7.23 11.82 4.41
CA VAL A 41 -8.66 11.94 4.07
C VAL A 41 -9.23 10.65 3.51
N GLU A 42 -8.38 9.79 2.93
CA GLU A 42 -8.76 8.47 2.43
C GLU A 42 -7.63 7.50 2.73
N ALA A 43 -7.98 6.30 3.19
CA ALA A 43 -7.01 5.27 3.47
C ALA A 43 -7.62 3.89 3.20
N TYR A 44 -6.97 3.11 2.34
CA TYR A 44 -7.43 1.80 1.94
C TYR A 44 -6.33 0.77 2.12
N ALA A 45 -6.70 -0.39 2.65
CA ALA A 45 -5.82 -1.55 2.74
C ALA A 45 -6.48 -2.70 1.98
N TYR A 46 -5.74 -3.30 1.07
CA TYR A 46 -6.25 -4.31 0.14
C TYR A 46 -5.68 -5.67 0.52
N ALA A 47 -6.54 -6.59 0.87
CA ALA A 47 -6.14 -7.90 1.37
C ALA A 47 -6.98 -9.02 0.76
N ILE A 48 -6.53 -10.25 1.01
CA ILE A 48 -7.21 -11.47 0.58
C ILE A 48 -7.83 -12.10 1.80
N ASP A 49 -9.13 -12.41 1.74
CA ASP A 49 -9.84 -13.05 2.83
C ASP A 49 -9.61 -14.55 2.79
N ARG A 50 -8.91 -15.07 3.80
CA ARG A 50 -8.62 -16.50 3.96
C ARG A 50 -9.43 -17.14 5.09
N GLY A 51 -10.29 -16.38 5.77
CA GLY A 51 -11.12 -16.86 6.87
C GLY A 51 -10.35 -17.19 8.15
N ASP A 52 -9.11 -16.76 8.25
CA ASP A 52 -8.23 -17.05 9.39
C ASP A 52 -8.51 -16.05 10.53
N PRO A 53 -8.72 -16.53 11.79
CA PRO A 53 -8.93 -15.63 12.92
C PRO A 53 -7.81 -14.62 13.16
N LYS A 54 -6.53 -15.00 12.93
CA LYS A 54 -5.41 -14.07 13.06
C LYS A 54 -5.49 -12.96 12.02
N GLN A 55 -5.90 -13.29 10.82
CA GLN A 55 -6.10 -12.32 9.75
C GLN A 55 -7.22 -11.35 10.11
N GLN A 56 -8.30 -11.84 10.72
CA GLN A 56 -9.41 -11.00 11.16
C GLN A 56 -8.96 -10.01 12.24
N GLN A 57 -8.11 -10.42 13.18
CA GLN A 57 -7.55 -9.55 14.19
C GLN A 57 -6.69 -8.45 13.55
N PHE A 58 -5.86 -8.82 12.59
CA PHE A 58 -5.03 -7.88 11.85
C PHE A 58 -5.88 -6.85 11.10
N GLN A 59 -6.94 -7.31 10.42
CA GLN A 59 -7.87 -6.42 9.73
C GLN A 59 -8.52 -5.42 10.70
N GLN A 60 -8.87 -5.88 11.92
CA GLN A 60 -9.45 -5.00 12.92
C GLN A 60 -8.46 -3.92 13.38
N ILE A 61 -7.17 -4.26 13.50
CA ILE A 61 -6.13 -3.29 13.82
C ILE A 61 -6.07 -2.21 12.72
N LEU A 62 -6.14 -2.61 11.46
CA LEU A 62 -6.15 -1.66 10.34
C LEU A 62 -7.36 -0.75 10.38
N ARG A 63 -8.55 -1.30 10.66
CA ARG A 63 -9.78 -0.50 10.76
C ARG A 63 -9.71 0.48 11.93
N ASN A 64 -9.14 0.05 13.05
CA ASN A 64 -8.99 0.92 14.23
C ASN A 64 -8.04 2.10 13.97
N LEU A 65 -7.06 1.92 13.08
CA LEU A 65 -6.19 3.02 12.66
C LEU A 65 -6.92 4.03 11.77
N GLY A 66 -7.89 3.59 11.00
CA GLY A 66 -8.62 4.44 10.07
C GLY A 66 -8.65 3.92 8.64
N PHE A 67 -8.05 2.76 8.36
CA PHE A 67 -8.12 2.15 7.03
C PHE A 67 -9.49 1.55 6.75
N THR A 68 -9.96 1.75 5.52
CA THR A 68 -11.02 0.92 4.96
C THR A 68 -10.35 -0.32 4.39
N VAL A 69 -10.71 -1.48 4.93
CA VAL A 69 -10.12 -2.75 4.49
C VAL A 69 -10.98 -3.33 3.37
N LYS A 70 -10.40 -3.52 2.21
CA LYS A 70 -11.05 -4.15 1.05
C LYS A 70 -10.56 -5.58 0.93
N LEU A 71 -11.48 -6.51 0.79
CA LEU A 71 -11.18 -7.93 0.78
C LEU A 71 -11.65 -8.58 -0.51
N LYS A 72 -10.82 -9.50 -1.02
CA LYS A 72 -11.20 -10.45 -2.07
C LYS A 72 -11.16 -11.85 -1.47
N PRO A 73 -12.07 -12.75 -1.86
CA PRO A 73 -11.98 -14.15 -1.44
C PRO A 73 -10.70 -14.78 -1.98
N TYR A 74 -10.12 -15.68 -1.19
CA TYR A 74 -8.99 -16.50 -1.66
C TYR A 74 -9.51 -17.51 -2.69
N ILE A 75 -8.96 -17.45 -3.90
CA ILE A 75 -9.31 -18.37 -4.98
C ILE A 75 -8.05 -19.09 -5.44
N GLN A 76 -8.04 -20.42 -5.28
CA GLN A 76 -6.98 -21.26 -5.82
C GLN A 76 -7.43 -21.78 -7.17
N ARG A 77 -6.61 -21.58 -8.20
CA ARG A 77 -6.91 -22.07 -9.56
C ARG A 77 -6.58 -23.56 -9.69
N SER A 78 -7.18 -24.19 -10.69
CA SER A 78 -6.98 -25.62 -10.96
C SER A 78 -5.54 -26.01 -11.28
N ASP A 79 -4.72 -25.05 -11.71
CA ASP A 79 -3.28 -25.24 -11.97
C ASP A 79 -2.41 -25.07 -10.73
N GLY A 80 -3.01 -24.87 -9.56
CA GLY A 80 -2.30 -24.67 -8.30
C GLY A 80 -1.93 -23.22 -8.01
N SER A 81 -2.14 -22.29 -8.95
CA SER A 81 -1.88 -20.87 -8.69
C SER A 81 -3.02 -20.25 -7.91
N ALA A 82 -2.71 -19.17 -7.19
CA ALA A 82 -3.72 -18.39 -6.46
C ALA A 82 -3.98 -17.07 -7.20
N LYS A 83 -5.26 -16.71 -7.32
CA LYS A 83 -5.65 -15.40 -7.83
C LYS A 83 -5.86 -14.48 -6.63
N GLY A 84 -5.06 -13.42 -6.51
CA GLY A 84 -5.14 -12.64 -5.29
C GLY A 84 -4.54 -11.25 -5.34
N ASP A 85 -4.21 -10.72 -6.53
CA ASP A 85 -3.74 -9.34 -6.55
C ASP A 85 -4.90 -8.35 -6.65
N TRP A 86 -4.63 -7.13 -6.20
CA TRP A 86 -5.56 -6.02 -6.20
C TRP A 86 -5.16 -4.93 -7.20
N ASP A 87 -4.31 -5.23 -8.18
CA ASP A 87 -3.68 -4.22 -9.03
C ASP A 87 -4.71 -3.33 -9.73
N VAL A 88 -5.75 -3.93 -10.31
CA VAL A 88 -6.81 -3.16 -10.98
C VAL A 88 -7.61 -2.34 -9.97
N GLY A 89 -7.99 -2.95 -8.84
CA GLY A 89 -8.76 -2.25 -7.81
C GLY A 89 -8.00 -1.08 -7.20
N ILE A 90 -6.73 -1.26 -6.91
CA ILE A 90 -5.86 -0.19 -6.41
C ILE A 90 -5.77 0.93 -7.45
N THR A 91 -5.56 0.57 -8.72
CA THR A 91 -5.43 1.54 -9.80
C THR A 91 -6.68 2.41 -9.92
N ILE A 92 -7.87 1.79 -9.90
CA ILE A 92 -9.13 2.51 -9.97
C ILE A 92 -9.27 3.49 -8.81
N ASP A 93 -9.04 2.99 -7.58
CA ASP A 93 -9.22 3.81 -6.38
C ASP A 93 -8.22 4.96 -6.31
N VAL A 94 -6.97 4.72 -6.71
CA VAL A 94 -5.95 5.77 -6.75
C VAL A 94 -6.32 6.86 -7.75
N MET A 95 -6.76 6.46 -8.94
CA MET A 95 -7.15 7.44 -9.97
C MET A 95 -8.34 8.29 -9.51
N ASP A 96 -9.30 7.68 -8.84
CA ASP A 96 -10.45 8.42 -8.32
C ASP A 96 -10.05 9.41 -7.21
N ALA A 97 -9.14 9.01 -6.33
CA ALA A 97 -8.71 9.85 -5.21
C ALA A 97 -7.78 10.99 -5.64
N ALA A 98 -6.96 10.76 -6.67
CA ALA A 98 -5.90 11.70 -7.07
C ALA A 98 -6.42 13.09 -7.45
N ALA A 99 -7.66 13.17 -7.93
CA ALA A 99 -8.28 14.45 -8.30
C ALA A 99 -8.60 15.33 -7.08
N ASN A 100 -8.63 14.76 -5.87
CA ASN A 100 -9.17 15.42 -4.67
C ASN A 100 -8.15 15.55 -3.52
N VAL A 101 -6.90 15.15 -3.74
CA VAL A 101 -5.87 15.17 -2.70
C VAL A 101 -4.60 15.85 -3.21
N ASP A 102 -3.72 16.19 -2.28
CA ASP A 102 -2.41 16.80 -2.61
C ASP A 102 -1.32 15.75 -2.74
N SER A 103 -1.47 14.64 -2.03
CA SER A 103 -0.48 13.57 -1.99
C SER A 103 -1.16 12.21 -2.04
N VAL A 104 -0.62 11.33 -2.89
CA VAL A 104 -1.02 9.91 -2.95
C VAL A 104 0.16 9.09 -2.42
N VAL A 105 -0.12 8.22 -1.45
CA VAL A 105 0.87 7.32 -0.87
C VAL A 105 0.51 5.90 -1.28
N LEU A 106 1.39 5.27 -2.03
CA LEU A 106 1.27 3.86 -2.41
C LEU A 106 2.29 3.05 -1.62
N ALA A 107 1.83 2.14 -0.79
CA ALA A 107 2.71 1.22 -0.07
C ALA A 107 2.72 -0.12 -0.80
N SER A 108 3.63 -0.27 -1.74
CA SER A 108 3.84 -1.45 -2.57
C SER A 108 5.15 -1.29 -3.35
N GLY A 109 5.83 -2.40 -3.61
CA GLY A 109 7.02 -2.41 -4.47
C GLY A 109 6.75 -2.90 -5.89
N ASP A 110 5.47 -3.14 -6.23
CA ASP A 110 5.08 -3.73 -7.52
C ASP A 110 5.25 -2.74 -8.66
N GLY A 111 6.11 -3.09 -9.62
CA GLY A 111 6.40 -2.26 -10.79
C GLY A 111 5.20 -2.03 -11.71
N ASP A 112 4.17 -2.87 -11.60
CA ASP A 112 2.97 -2.70 -12.42
C ASP A 112 2.24 -1.40 -12.15
N PHE A 113 2.56 -0.72 -11.04
CA PHE A 113 1.98 0.59 -10.70
C PHE A 113 2.76 1.78 -11.26
N ASP A 114 3.82 1.55 -12.03
CA ASP A 114 4.66 2.64 -12.55
C ASP A 114 3.87 3.62 -13.43
N LEU A 115 3.09 3.10 -14.37
CA LEU A 115 2.26 3.94 -15.25
C LEU A 115 1.19 4.71 -14.47
N LEU A 116 0.67 4.09 -13.41
CA LEU A 116 -0.33 4.75 -12.55
C LEU A 116 0.25 6.00 -11.90
N LEU A 117 1.43 5.87 -11.28
CA LEU A 117 2.07 7.02 -10.62
C LEU A 117 2.41 8.11 -11.60
N GLU A 118 2.93 7.77 -12.78
CA GLU A 118 3.20 8.74 -13.83
C GLU A 118 1.92 9.48 -14.25
N ARG A 119 0.83 8.75 -14.45
CA ARG A 119 -0.43 9.31 -14.90
C ARG A 119 -1.03 10.30 -13.91
N ILE A 120 -1.08 9.96 -12.62
CA ILE A 120 -1.66 10.86 -11.62
C ILE A 120 -0.81 12.11 -11.42
N ARG A 121 0.50 11.99 -11.53
CA ARG A 121 1.41 13.15 -11.46
C ARG A 121 1.20 14.09 -12.64
N GLN A 122 1.11 13.54 -13.85
CA GLN A 122 0.91 14.35 -15.07
C GLN A 122 -0.46 14.99 -15.10
N ARG A 123 -1.50 14.24 -14.72
CA ARG A 123 -2.88 14.67 -14.88
C ARG A 123 -3.34 15.61 -13.77
N HIS A 124 -2.90 15.36 -12.54
CA HIS A 124 -3.40 16.09 -11.37
C HIS A 124 -2.32 16.88 -10.64
N GLY A 125 -1.05 16.71 -11.00
CA GLY A 125 0.04 17.40 -10.34
C GLY A 125 0.23 16.97 -8.88
N VAL A 126 -0.32 15.80 -8.49
CA VAL A 126 -0.19 15.31 -7.11
C VAL A 126 1.22 14.81 -6.82
N GLU A 127 1.63 14.89 -5.57
CA GLU A 127 2.82 14.23 -5.08
C GLU A 127 2.52 12.74 -4.94
N ALA A 128 3.33 11.88 -5.57
CA ALA A 128 3.16 10.43 -5.50
C ALA A 128 4.33 9.83 -4.74
N LEU A 129 4.06 9.28 -3.56
CA LEU A 129 5.07 8.62 -2.73
C LEU A 129 4.90 7.11 -2.85
N ALA A 130 6.02 6.42 -3.06
CA ALA A 130 6.05 4.96 -3.06
C ALA A 130 6.85 4.48 -1.86
N TYR A 131 6.21 3.69 -0.99
CA TYR A 131 6.86 3.00 0.13
C TYR A 131 7.10 1.57 -0.30
N GLY A 132 8.36 1.16 -0.34
CA GLY A 132 8.72 -0.20 -0.76
C GLY A 132 9.99 -0.69 -0.09
N VAL A 133 10.15 -2.01 -0.04
CA VAL A 133 11.32 -2.64 0.58
C VAL A 133 12.53 -2.48 -0.33
N PRO A 134 13.66 -1.97 0.17
CA PRO A 134 14.89 -1.87 -0.63
C PRO A 134 15.28 -3.23 -1.22
N GLY A 135 15.64 -3.25 -2.50
CA GLY A 135 15.99 -4.47 -3.22
C GLY A 135 14.80 -5.29 -3.70
N LEU A 136 13.59 -5.01 -3.22
CA LEU A 136 12.35 -5.69 -3.62
C LEU A 136 11.32 -4.71 -4.20
N THR A 137 11.75 -3.50 -4.52
CA THR A 137 10.93 -2.48 -5.19
C THR A 137 11.43 -2.31 -6.61
N ALA A 138 10.53 -2.39 -7.59
CA ALA A 138 10.88 -2.24 -8.99
C ALA A 138 11.47 -0.86 -9.25
N GLN A 139 12.57 -0.79 -10.01
CA GLN A 139 13.23 0.47 -10.34
C GLN A 139 12.30 1.41 -11.13
N SER A 140 11.45 0.85 -12.00
CA SER A 140 10.48 1.63 -12.75
C SER A 140 9.51 2.37 -11.84
N LEU A 141 9.13 1.74 -10.72
CA LEU A 141 8.25 2.36 -9.74
C LEU A 141 8.96 3.49 -9.00
N VAL A 142 10.22 3.26 -8.60
CA VAL A 142 11.03 4.29 -7.94
C VAL A 142 11.16 5.53 -8.83
N ARG A 143 11.39 5.33 -10.13
CA ARG A 143 11.52 6.43 -11.09
C ARG A 143 10.20 7.16 -11.34
N ALA A 144 9.09 6.42 -11.29
CA ALA A 144 7.75 7.01 -11.53
C ALA A 144 7.25 7.85 -10.35
N ALA A 145 7.72 7.56 -9.14
CA ALA A 145 7.29 8.25 -7.92
C ALA A 145 7.93 9.64 -7.83
N THR A 146 7.24 10.58 -7.20
CA THR A 146 7.82 11.86 -6.80
C THR A 146 8.94 11.61 -5.80
N ARG A 147 8.69 10.69 -4.86
CA ARG A 147 9.66 10.28 -3.84
C ARG A 147 9.46 8.81 -3.49
N TYR A 148 10.58 8.10 -3.41
CA TYR A 148 10.62 6.75 -2.88
C TYR A 148 11.03 6.78 -1.43
N VAL A 149 10.26 6.10 -0.57
CA VAL A 149 10.57 5.97 0.85
C VAL A 149 10.87 4.50 1.15
N PRO A 150 12.11 4.18 1.52
CA PRO A 150 12.45 2.78 1.81
C PRO A 150 11.79 2.32 3.10
N ILE A 151 11.25 1.11 3.07
CA ILE A 151 10.67 0.48 4.25
C ILE A 151 11.80 -0.13 5.07
N GLU A 152 12.10 0.50 6.20
CA GLU A 152 13.19 0.09 7.11
C GLU A 152 12.97 0.74 8.47
N GLY A 153 13.78 0.35 9.46
CA GLY A 153 13.78 1.00 10.76
C GLY A 153 12.42 0.96 11.46
N HIS A 154 11.88 2.15 11.75
CA HIS A 154 10.61 2.29 12.50
C HIS A 154 9.39 1.76 11.75
N LEU A 155 9.51 1.57 10.44
CA LEU A 155 8.43 0.99 9.64
C LEU A 155 8.36 -0.54 9.74
N LEU A 156 9.24 -1.14 10.52
CA LEU A 156 9.27 -2.58 10.76
C LEU A 156 8.77 -2.89 12.16
N LEU A 157 7.89 -3.90 12.25
CA LEU A 157 7.37 -4.40 13.51
C LEU A 157 8.11 -5.69 13.85
N LYS A 158 9.13 -5.59 14.68
CA LYS A 158 9.95 -6.72 15.10
C LYS A 158 9.41 -7.30 16.40
N HIS A 159 9.49 -8.63 16.49
CA HIS A 159 9.07 -9.35 17.69
C HIS A 159 10.22 -9.63 18.63
#